data_e08e06d74e968335e14970b86340bc86
#
_entry.id   e08e06d74e968335e14970b86340bc86
#
_cell.length_a   1.000
_cell.length_b   1.000
_cell.length_c   1.000
_cell.angle_alpha   90.00
_cell.angle_beta   90.00
_cell.angle_gamma   90.00
#
_symmetry.space_group_name_H-M   'P 1'
#
loop_
_entity.id
_entity.type
_entity.pdbx_description
1 polymer ?
#
loop_
_entity_poly.entity_id
_entity_poly.type
_entity_poly.pdbx_seq_one_letter_code
_entity_poly.pdbx_strand_id
1 'polypeptide(L)'
;GKKYFEELIDQMKAKRGVKLDVELTADDLKELAGQFKAEYKEKIGTDFPTDPKEQLTEAIKAVFRSWDNPRANVYRRDNDIPYSWGTAVNVQMMAFGNMGDDCGTGVAFTRDPATGEKGLFGEFLTNAQGEDVVAGVRTPMQITEMERKFPEAFIEFKNVCKTLEKHYRDMQDMEFTVEHGKLYMLQTRNGKRTAQAALKIACDLVDEGMRTEEEAVAMIDPRNLDTLLHPQFDQ
;
A
#
# COMPACT_ATOMS: atom_id res chain seq x y z
N GLY A 1 -4.05 -22.17 0.09
CA GLY A 1 -3.64 -20.79 -0.04
C GLY A 1 -4.70 -19.83 0.48
N LYS A 2 -4.55 -18.55 0.17
CA LYS A 2 -5.43 -17.45 0.61
C LYS A 2 -6.92 -17.76 0.44
N LYS A 3 -7.30 -18.35 -0.68
CA LYS A 3 -8.67 -18.72 -1.03
C LYS A 3 -9.44 -19.53 0.05
N TYR A 4 -8.77 -20.47 0.72
CA TYR A 4 -9.45 -21.29 1.74
C TYR A 4 -9.84 -20.49 2.98
N PHE A 5 -8.99 -19.54 3.39
CA PHE A 5 -9.30 -18.66 4.52
C PHE A 5 -10.41 -17.66 4.17
N GLU A 6 -10.41 -17.14 2.95
CA GLU A 6 -11.46 -16.26 2.44
C GLU A 6 -12.82 -16.98 2.44
N GLU A 7 -12.86 -18.23 1.99
CA GLU A 7 -14.10 -19.05 2.03
C GLU A 7 -14.63 -19.22 3.47
N LEU A 8 -13.77 -19.40 4.46
CA LEU A 8 -14.17 -19.50 5.87
C LEU A 8 -14.74 -18.18 6.40
N ILE A 9 -14.14 -17.04 6.02
CA ILE A 9 -14.65 -15.72 6.38
C ILE A 9 -16.03 -15.48 5.76
N ASP A 10 -16.20 -15.80 4.48
CA ASP A 10 -17.48 -15.66 3.78
C ASP A 10 -18.58 -16.55 4.38
N GLN A 11 -18.24 -17.78 4.76
CA GLN A 11 -19.17 -18.66 5.46
C GLN A 11 -19.58 -18.09 6.83
N MET A 12 -18.64 -17.49 7.58
CA MET A 12 -18.95 -16.85 8.85
C MET A 12 -19.86 -15.63 8.66
N LYS A 13 -19.57 -14.78 7.67
CA LYS A 13 -20.42 -13.64 7.32
C LYS A 13 -21.83 -14.09 6.96
N ALA A 14 -21.96 -15.14 6.14
CA ALA A 14 -23.25 -15.70 5.78
C ALA A 14 -24.01 -16.27 6.99
N LYS A 15 -23.32 -16.97 7.90
CA LYS A 15 -23.88 -17.50 9.17
C LYS A 15 -24.44 -16.38 10.05
N ARG A 16 -23.77 -15.22 10.06
CA ARG A 16 -24.18 -14.06 10.86
C ARG A 16 -25.13 -13.10 10.15
N GLY A 17 -25.32 -13.25 8.84
CA GLY A 17 -26.15 -12.37 8.03
C GLY A 17 -25.55 -10.98 7.82
N VAL A 18 -24.22 -10.86 7.88
CA VAL A 18 -23.46 -9.62 7.66
C VAL A 18 -22.73 -9.66 6.33
N LYS A 19 -22.33 -8.47 5.83
CA LYS A 19 -21.65 -8.34 4.53
C LYS A 19 -20.19 -7.94 4.64
N LEU A 20 -19.85 -7.16 5.66
CA LEU A 20 -18.51 -6.60 5.84
C LEU A 20 -17.77 -7.34 6.95
N ASP A 21 -16.47 -7.48 6.81
CA ASP A 21 -15.60 -8.11 7.82
C ASP A 21 -15.62 -7.36 9.16
N VAL A 22 -15.76 -6.02 9.10
CA VAL A 22 -15.85 -5.14 10.30
C VAL A 22 -17.13 -5.35 11.11
N GLU A 23 -18.13 -6.05 10.57
CA GLU A 23 -19.36 -6.38 11.27
C GLU A 23 -19.24 -7.69 12.08
N LEU A 24 -18.15 -8.45 11.89
CA LEU A 24 -17.87 -9.65 12.67
C LEU A 24 -17.43 -9.26 14.10
N THR A 25 -17.97 -9.96 15.07
CA THR A 25 -17.64 -9.73 16.49
C THR A 25 -16.33 -10.40 16.89
N ALA A 26 -15.79 -10.04 18.05
CA ALA A 26 -14.60 -10.68 18.60
C ALA A 26 -14.78 -12.18 18.80
N ASP A 27 -15.99 -12.64 19.17
CA ASP A 27 -16.29 -14.06 19.32
C ASP A 27 -16.31 -14.78 17.95
N ASP A 28 -16.83 -14.14 16.90
CA ASP A 28 -16.78 -14.65 15.53
C ASP A 28 -15.34 -14.80 15.05
N LEU A 29 -14.51 -13.81 15.30
CA LEU A 29 -13.08 -13.84 14.95
C LEU A 29 -12.31 -14.92 15.73
N LYS A 30 -12.69 -15.16 17.00
CA LYS A 30 -12.12 -16.25 17.79
C LYS A 30 -12.49 -17.63 17.22
N GLU A 31 -13.74 -17.81 16.81
CA GLU A 31 -14.20 -19.03 16.13
C GLU A 31 -13.45 -19.21 14.80
N LEU A 32 -13.32 -18.15 13.98
CA LEU A 32 -12.55 -18.16 12.73
C LEU A 32 -11.07 -18.51 12.94
N ALA A 33 -10.43 -17.98 13.97
CA ALA A 33 -9.05 -18.31 14.29
C ALA A 33 -8.86 -19.81 14.57
N GLY A 34 -9.84 -20.44 15.25
CA GLY A 34 -9.87 -21.89 15.45
C GLY A 34 -10.03 -22.66 14.13
N GLN A 35 -10.94 -22.20 13.25
CA GLN A 35 -11.14 -22.81 11.93
C GLN A 35 -9.90 -22.67 11.05
N PHE A 36 -9.23 -21.52 11.06
CA PHE A 36 -7.99 -21.28 10.31
C PHE A 36 -6.86 -22.23 10.75
N LYS A 37 -6.72 -22.45 12.06
CA LYS A 37 -5.74 -23.40 12.58
C LYS A 37 -6.04 -24.85 12.15
N ALA A 38 -7.32 -25.24 12.16
CA ALA A 38 -7.75 -26.55 11.70
C ALA A 38 -7.49 -26.75 10.20
N GLU A 39 -7.83 -25.77 9.38
CA GLU A 39 -7.56 -25.76 7.94
C GLU A 39 -6.06 -25.80 7.64
N TYR A 40 -5.26 -25.03 8.39
CA TYR A 40 -3.80 -25.07 8.26
C TYR A 40 -3.25 -26.48 8.54
N LYS A 41 -3.70 -27.09 9.64
CA LYS A 41 -3.29 -28.46 10.01
C LYS A 41 -3.67 -29.48 8.95
N GLU A 42 -4.88 -29.37 8.40
CA GLU A 42 -5.37 -30.27 7.34
C GLU A 42 -4.51 -30.18 6.07
N LYS A 43 -4.16 -28.95 5.65
CA LYS A 43 -3.44 -28.71 4.39
C LYS A 43 -1.92 -28.88 4.49
N ILE A 44 -1.34 -28.57 5.64
CA ILE A 44 0.12 -28.58 5.86
C ILE A 44 0.57 -29.82 6.59
N GLY A 45 -0.32 -30.48 7.36
CA GLY A 45 -0.01 -31.69 8.12
C GLY A 45 0.58 -31.44 9.50
N THR A 46 0.80 -30.18 9.89
CA THR A 46 1.34 -29.80 11.20
C THR A 46 0.48 -28.70 11.82
N ASP A 47 0.54 -28.57 13.14
CA ASP A 47 -0.15 -27.47 13.83
C ASP A 47 0.48 -26.10 13.46
N PHE A 48 -0.34 -25.07 13.45
CA PHE A 48 0.16 -23.69 13.29
C PHE A 48 1.02 -23.33 14.51
N PRO A 49 2.26 -22.81 14.32
CA PRO A 49 3.15 -22.48 15.41
C PRO A 49 2.52 -21.49 16.40
N THR A 50 2.68 -21.73 17.70
CA THR A 50 2.21 -20.84 18.76
C THR A 50 3.34 -20.00 19.37
N ASP A 51 4.59 -20.39 19.20
CA ASP A 51 5.74 -19.59 19.62
C ASP A 51 5.94 -18.40 18.68
N PRO A 52 5.93 -17.14 19.19
CA PRO A 52 6.10 -15.94 18.36
C PRO A 52 7.41 -15.92 17.57
N LYS A 53 8.50 -16.45 18.09
CA LYS A 53 9.78 -16.49 17.39
C LYS A 53 9.76 -17.48 16.23
N GLU A 54 9.09 -18.61 16.41
CA GLU A 54 8.88 -19.58 15.34
C GLU A 54 8.00 -18.99 14.25
N GLN A 55 6.89 -18.31 14.60
CA GLN A 55 6.02 -17.60 13.64
C GLN A 55 6.82 -16.57 12.84
N LEU A 56 7.62 -15.75 13.50
CA LEU A 56 8.47 -14.75 12.84
C LEU A 56 9.48 -15.41 11.90
N THR A 57 10.15 -16.47 12.35
CA THR A 57 11.13 -17.19 11.54
C THR A 57 10.51 -17.78 10.28
N GLU A 58 9.34 -18.40 10.39
CA GLU A 58 8.64 -18.95 9.23
C GLU A 58 8.11 -17.86 8.29
N ALA A 59 7.67 -16.72 8.81
CA ALA A 59 7.29 -15.57 8.00
C ALA A 59 8.48 -15.00 7.21
N ILE A 60 9.65 -14.86 7.85
CA ILE A 60 10.90 -14.44 7.18
C ILE A 60 11.26 -15.41 6.05
N LYS A 61 11.25 -16.72 6.34
CA LYS A 61 11.52 -17.76 5.34
C LYS A 61 10.52 -17.69 4.17
N ALA A 62 9.24 -17.43 4.45
CA ALA A 62 8.22 -17.29 3.42
C ALA A 62 8.50 -16.09 2.48
N VAL A 63 8.96 -14.97 3.01
CA VAL A 63 9.37 -13.81 2.20
C VAL A 63 10.55 -14.17 1.31
N PHE A 64 11.59 -14.81 1.83
CA PHE A 64 12.72 -15.22 1.00
C PHE A 64 12.33 -16.22 -0.10
N ARG A 65 11.47 -17.21 0.22
CA ARG A 65 10.96 -18.17 -0.79
C ARG A 65 10.11 -17.51 -1.87
N SER A 66 9.45 -16.37 -1.55
CA SER A 66 8.62 -15.65 -2.52
C SER A 66 9.40 -15.07 -3.69
N TRP A 67 10.73 -14.90 -3.54
CA TRP A 67 11.62 -14.48 -4.62
C TRP A 67 11.55 -15.39 -5.84
N ASP A 68 11.41 -16.70 -5.63
CA ASP A 68 11.40 -17.70 -6.68
C ASP A 68 10.01 -18.10 -7.17
N ASN A 69 8.96 -17.45 -6.69
CA ASN A 69 7.63 -17.79 -7.15
C ASN A 69 7.39 -17.32 -8.61
N PRO A 70 6.51 -17.98 -9.40
CA PRO A 70 6.30 -17.68 -10.82
C PRO A 70 5.93 -16.22 -11.08
N ARG A 71 5.10 -15.61 -10.23
CA ARG A 71 4.69 -14.19 -10.37
C ARG A 71 5.87 -13.24 -10.18
N ALA A 72 6.73 -13.50 -9.19
CA ALA A 72 7.93 -12.71 -8.96
C ALA A 72 8.93 -12.84 -10.11
N ASN A 73 9.08 -14.05 -10.68
CA ASN A 73 9.93 -14.27 -11.84
C ASN A 73 9.48 -13.47 -13.07
N VAL A 74 8.17 -13.46 -13.35
CA VAL A 74 7.59 -12.64 -14.43
C VAL A 74 7.84 -11.16 -14.18
N TYR A 75 7.53 -10.68 -12.99
CA TYR A 75 7.72 -9.28 -12.62
C TYR A 75 9.19 -8.82 -12.79
N ARG A 76 10.16 -9.63 -12.34
CA ARG A 76 11.58 -9.30 -12.50
C ARG A 76 12.01 -9.25 -13.95
N ARG A 77 11.58 -10.21 -14.77
CA ARG A 77 11.87 -10.21 -16.20
C ARG A 77 11.31 -8.96 -16.87
N ASP A 78 10.07 -8.60 -16.56
CA ASP A 78 9.36 -7.48 -17.21
C ASP A 78 9.89 -6.11 -16.75
N ASN A 79 10.64 -6.06 -15.65
CA ASN A 79 11.26 -4.84 -15.12
C ASN A 79 12.80 -4.86 -15.16
N ASP A 80 13.41 -5.75 -15.93
CA ASP A 80 14.87 -5.88 -16.10
C ASP A 80 15.65 -6.00 -14.77
N ILE A 81 15.05 -6.66 -13.76
CA ILE A 81 15.69 -6.89 -12.48
C ILE A 81 16.57 -8.16 -12.55
N PRO A 82 17.90 -8.02 -12.30
CA PRO A 82 18.81 -9.16 -12.40
C PRO A 82 18.39 -10.30 -11.45
N TYR A 83 18.42 -11.53 -11.98
CA TYR A 83 18.10 -12.73 -11.20
C TYR A 83 19.10 -12.97 -10.05
N SER A 84 20.34 -12.49 -10.21
CA SER A 84 21.40 -12.57 -9.20
C SER A 84 21.14 -11.69 -7.97
N TRP A 85 20.21 -10.74 -8.03
CA TRP A 85 19.78 -10.00 -6.87
C TRP A 85 18.94 -10.90 -5.96
N GLY A 86 18.92 -10.55 -4.68
CA GLY A 86 18.05 -11.17 -3.69
C GLY A 86 16.92 -10.24 -3.27
N THR A 87 16.21 -10.65 -2.24
CA THR A 87 15.24 -9.81 -1.54
C THR A 87 15.66 -9.59 -0.10
N ALA A 88 15.12 -8.56 0.54
CA ALA A 88 15.34 -8.26 1.94
C ALA A 88 14.02 -8.39 2.72
N VAL A 89 14.14 -8.56 4.04
CA VAL A 89 13.00 -8.63 4.95
C VAL A 89 13.15 -7.54 6.01
N ASN A 90 12.11 -6.72 6.15
CA ASN A 90 11.99 -5.79 7.27
C ASN A 90 10.99 -6.36 8.28
N VAL A 91 11.37 -6.36 9.55
CA VAL A 91 10.47 -6.68 10.66
C VAL A 91 9.99 -5.37 11.25
N GLN A 92 8.71 -5.09 11.10
CA GLN A 92 8.10 -3.82 11.50
C GLN A 92 6.96 -4.07 12.49
N MET A 93 6.85 -3.20 13.49
CA MET A 93 5.73 -3.20 14.41
C MET A 93 4.44 -2.92 13.64
N MET A 94 3.38 -3.66 13.96
CA MET A 94 2.05 -3.41 13.41
C MET A 94 1.46 -2.12 13.99
N ALA A 95 0.82 -1.33 13.13
CA ALA A 95 -0.09 -0.26 13.51
C ALA A 95 -1.48 -0.59 12.95
N PHE A 96 -2.53 -0.37 13.74
CA PHE A 96 -3.88 -0.84 13.42
C PHE A 96 -4.81 0.32 13.12
N GLY A 97 -5.22 0.45 11.85
CA GLY A 97 -6.19 1.44 11.41
C GLY A 97 -7.65 1.06 11.64
N ASN A 98 -7.92 -0.13 12.21
CA ASN A 98 -9.26 -0.70 12.39
C ASN A 98 -9.64 -0.92 13.86
N MET A 99 -9.10 -0.12 14.78
CA MET A 99 -9.39 -0.24 16.22
C MET A 99 -10.49 0.73 16.69
N GLY A 100 -11.12 1.48 15.80
CA GLY A 100 -12.19 2.42 16.12
C GLY A 100 -12.23 3.61 15.17
N ASP A 101 -13.12 4.56 15.47
CA ASP A 101 -13.35 5.73 14.60
C ASP A 101 -12.23 6.79 14.66
N ASP A 102 -11.34 6.68 15.64
CA ASP A 102 -10.11 7.47 15.78
C ASP A 102 -8.90 6.81 15.12
N CYS A 103 -9.15 5.75 14.34
CA CYS A 103 -8.16 5.02 13.56
C CYS A 103 -8.52 5.07 12.07
N GLY A 104 -7.52 4.83 11.22
CA GLY A 104 -7.72 4.80 9.78
C GLY A 104 -6.46 4.39 9.03
N THR A 105 -6.58 4.26 7.72
CA THR A 105 -5.47 3.94 6.83
C THR A 105 -5.67 4.62 5.49
N GLY A 106 -4.60 4.86 4.75
CA GLY A 106 -4.70 5.49 3.45
C GLY A 106 -3.44 5.37 2.60
N VAL A 107 -3.62 5.81 1.37
CA VAL A 107 -2.58 5.91 0.36
C VAL A 107 -2.62 7.31 -0.23
N ALA A 108 -1.47 7.91 -0.49
CA ALA A 108 -1.41 9.24 -1.09
C ALA A 108 -0.14 9.46 -1.88
N PHE A 109 -0.27 10.37 -2.85
CA PHE A 109 0.82 10.89 -3.65
C PHE A 109 1.07 12.36 -3.29
N THR A 110 2.32 12.80 -3.40
CA THR A 110 2.67 14.22 -3.22
C THR A 110 2.29 15.10 -4.41
N ARG A 111 2.04 14.47 -5.57
CA ARG A 111 1.54 15.10 -6.80
C ARG A 111 0.54 14.18 -7.48
N ASP A 112 -0.33 14.72 -8.30
CA ASP A 112 -1.29 13.93 -9.08
C ASP A 112 -0.53 12.98 -10.04
N PRO A 113 -0.70 11.66 -9.92
CA PRO A 113 -0.01 10.70 -10.78
C PRO A 113 -0.49 10.71 -12.23
N ALA A 114 -1.64 11.30 -12.53
CA ALA A 114 -2.19 11.40 -13.87
C ALA A 114 -1.74 12.68 -14.57
N THR A 115 -1.77 13.82 -13.89
CA THR A 115 -1.50 15.15 -14.47
C THR A 115 -0.15 15.74 -14.08
N GLY A 116 0.43 15.31 -12.97
CA GLY A 116 1.66 15.87 -12.39
C GLY A 116 1.45 17.11 -11.55
N GLU A 117 0.22 17.57 -11.35
CA GLU A 117 -0.07 18.73 -10.52
C GLU A 117 0.37 18.55 -9.08
N LYS A 118 0.98 19.59 -8.51
CA LYS A 118 1.46 19.60 -7.14
C LYS A 118 0.32 19.65 -6.14
N GLY A 119 0.33 18.74 -5.17
CA GLY A 119 -0.66 18.65 -4.10
C GLY A 119 -0.87 17.23 -3.66
N LEU A 120 -1.44 17.06 -2.48
CA LEU A 120 -1.79 15.73 -1.98
C LEU A 120 -2.94 15.13 -2.79
N PHE A 121 -2.70 13.98 -3.34
CA PHE A 121 -3.66 13.20 -4.11
C PHE A 121 -3.76 11.80 -3.54
N GLY A 122 -4.92 11.36 -3.15
CA GLY A 122 -5.07 10.03 -2.54
C GLY A 122 -6.35 9.87 -1.75
N GLU A 123 -6.42 8.75 -1.07
CA GLU A 123 -7.63 8.28 -0.41
C GLU A 123 -7.31 7.70 0.96
N PHE A 124 -8.28 7.78 1.87
CA PHE A 124 -8.20 7.14 3.17
C PHE A 124 -9.57 6.60 3.63
N LEU A 125 -9.54 5.64 4.55
CA LEU A 125 -10.70 5.10 5.23
C LEU A 125 -10.51 5.18 6.74
N THR A 126 -11.57 5.53 7.46
CA THR A 126 -11.62 5.39 8.92
C THR A 126 -11.99 3.96 9.30
N ASN A 127 -11.50 3.52 10.44
CA ASN A 127 -11.75 2.18 10.98
C ASN A 127 -11.55 1.09 9.89
N ALA A 128 -10.34 1.03 9.32
CA ALA A 128 -10.01 0.20 8.17
C ALA A 128 -8.56 -0.25 8.18
N GLN A 129 -8.29 -1.33 7.48
CA GLN A 129 -6.93 -1.79 7.12
C GLN A 129 -6.60 -1.41 5.68
N GLY A 130 -5.31 -1.48 5.30
CA GLY A 130 -4.86 -1.13 3.96
C GLY A 130 -5.56 -1.90 2.83
N GLU A 131 -5.93 -3.15 3.09
CA GLU A 131 -6.68 -3.99 2.14
C GLU A 131 -8.07 -3.43 1.84
N ASP A 132 -8.71 -2.78 2.79
CA ASP A 132 -10.06 -2.20 2.63
C ASP A 132 -10.05 -1.01 1.65
N VAL A 133 -8.95 -0.25 1.59
CA VAL A 133 -8.79 0.89 0.68
C VAL A 133 -8.75 0.42 -0.77
N VAL A 134 -8.08 -0.70 -1.04
CA VAL A 134 -7.88 -1.21 -2.41
C VAL A 134 -8.94 -2.22 -2.84
N ALA A 135 -9.69 -2.80 -1.91
CA ALA A 135 -10.70 -3.82 -2.20
C ALA A 135 -11.98 -3.26 -2.83
N GLY A 136 -12.24 -1.94 -2.72
CA GLY A 136 -13.42 -1.29 -3.26
C GLY A 136 -14.75 -1.68 -2.58
N VAL A 137 -14.68 -2.32 -1.41
CA VAL A 137 -15.86 -2.73 -0.63
C VAL A 137 -16.50 -1.55 0.09
N ARG A 138 -15.69 -0.58 0.48
CA ARG A 138 -16.09 0.69 1.09
C ARG A 138 -15.62 1.82 0.20
N THR A 139 -16.40 2.91 0.12
CA THR A 139 -16.00 4.11 -0.64
C THR A 139 -14.98 4.90 0.18
N PRO A 140 -13.73 5.04 -0.29
CA PRO A 140 -12.74 5.86 0.38
C PRO A 140 -13.10 7.35 0.35
N MET A 141 -12.61 8.09 1.34
CA MET A 141 -12.65 9.55 1.38
C MET A 141 -11.40 10.12 0.72
N GLN A 142 -11.54 11.30 0.12
CA GLN A 142 -10.39 12.03 -0.41
C GLN A 142 -9.41 12.38 0.70
N ILE A 143 -8.11 12.31 0.42
CA ILE A 143 -7.05 12.55 1.42
C ILE A 143 -7.19 13.92 2.12
N THR A 144 -7.73 14.92 1.44
CA THR A 144 -7.96 16.26 2.00
C THR A 144 -8.99 16.27 3.12
N GLU A 145 -9.93 15.33 3.16
CA GLU A 145 -10.89 15.21 4.25
C GLU A 145 -10.26 14.68 5.55
N MET A 146 -9.05 14.13 5.48
CA MET A 146 -8.27 13.74 6.65
C MET A 146 -8.00 14.94 7.58
N GLU A 147 -7.91 16.17 7.02
CA GLU A 147 -7.75 17.39 7.82
C GLU A 147 -8.88 17.57 8.84
N ARG A 148 -10.10 17.22 8.47
CA ARG A 148 -11.27 17.30 9.34
C ARG A 148 -11.35 16.13 10.34
N LYS A 149 -10.95 14.94 9.90
CA LYS A 149 -11.06 13.70 10.72
C LYS A 149 -9.91 13.53 11.70
N PHE A 150 -8.69 13.82 11.25
CA PHE A 150 -7.45 13.63 11.99
C PHE A 150 -6.53 14.85 11.81
N PRO A 151 -6.91 16.04 12.34
CA PRO A 151 -6.23 17.30 12.03
C PRO A 151 -4.74 17.29 12.39
N GLU A 152 -4.36 16.75 13.54
CA GLU A 152 -2.97 16.69 13.98
C GLU A 152 -2.16 15.72 13.11
N ALA A 153 -2.68 14.52 12.86
CA ALA A 153 -2.07 13.54 11.99
C ALA A 153 -1.94 14.06 10.55
N PHE A 154 -2.90 14.85 10.05
CA PHE A 154 -2.82 15.45 8.73
C PHE A 154 -1.74 16.52 8.61
N ILE A 155 -1.55 17.34 9.64
CA ILE A 155 -0.44 18.32 9.68
C ILE A 155 0.90 17.59 9.66
N GLU A 156 1.06 16.56 10.49
CA GLU A 156 2.26 15.73 10.51
C GLU A 156 2.50 15.06 9.16
N PHE A 157 1.45 14.49 8.57
CA PHE A 157 1.52 13.86 7.24
C PHE A 157 2.00 14.83 6.16
N LYS A 158 1.46 16.04 6.09
CA LYS A 158 1.92 17.06 5.15
C LYS A 158 3.41 17.40 5.32
N ASN A 159 3.90 17.43 6.56
CA ASN A 159 5.31 17.69 6.83
C ASN A 159 6.21 16.52 6.39
N VAL A 160 5.76 15.29 6.63
CA VAL A 160 6.45 14.08 6.16
C VAL A 160 6.51 14.07 4.64
N CYS A 161 5.40 14.37 3.94
CA CYS A 161 5.35 14.47 2.48
C CYS A 161 6.40 15.43 1.92
N LYS A 162 6.49 16.64 2.49
CA LYS A 162 7.51 17.62 2.09
C LYS A 162 8.92 17.12 2.31
N THR A 163 9.16 16.47 3.45
CA THR A 163 10.47 15.92 3.79
C THR A 163 10.89 14.82 2.83
N LEU A 164 9.97 13.90 2.51
CA LEU A 164 10.24 12.78 1.60
C LEU A 164 10.46 13.26 0.17
N GLU A 165 9.61 14.15 -0.35
CA GLU A 165 9.77 14.69 -1.70
C GLU A 165 11.10 15.43 -1.86
N LYS A 166 11.48 16.25 -0.85
CA LYS A 166 12.78 16.94 -0.83
C LYS A 166 13.95 15.97 -0.74
N HIS A 167 13.84 14.90 0.05
CA HIS A 167 14.90 13.92 0.23
C HIS A 167 15.14 13.10 -1.03
N TYR A 168 14.07 12.56 -1.62
CA TYR A 168 14.17 11.75 -2.84
C TYR A 168 14.25 12.58 -4.11
N ARG A 169 13.97 13.87 -4.03
CA ARG A 169 13.91 14.80 -5.17
C ARG A 169 13.02 14.27 -6.28
N ASP A 170 11.87 13.70 -5.88
CA ASP A 170 10.87 13.10 -6.76
C ASP A 170 9.53 12.96 -6.05
N MET A 171 8.44 12.94 -6.82
CA MET A 171 7.09 12.62 -6.36
C MET A 171 7.09 11.31 -5.58
N GLN A 172 6.41 11.29 -4.45
CA GLN A 172 6.32 10.12 -3.58
C GLN A 172 4.92 9.54 -3.56
N ASP A 173 4.86 8.21 -3.57
CA ASP A 173 3.71 7.36 -3.29
C ASP A 173 3.87 6.78 -1.89
N MET A 174 2.91 7.03 -1.02
CA MET A 174 3.03 6.74 0.41
C MET A 174 1.84 5.95 0.91
N GLU A 175 2.12 5.04 1.84
CA GLU A 175 1.13 4.31 2.61
C GLU A 175 1.26 4.69 4.09
N PHE A 176 0.14 4.91 4.75
CA PHE A 176 0.11 5.31 6.16
C PHE A 176 -1.07 4.70 6.90
N THR A 177 -0.93 4.66 8.23
CA THR A 177 -1.99 4.28 9.16
C THR A 177 -2.08 5.32 10.27
N VAL A 178 -3.29 5.60 10.71
CA VAL A 178 -3.56 6.38 11.93
C VAL A 178 -4.12 5.42 12.96
N GLU A 179 -3.44 5.29 14.10
CA GLU A 179 -3.89 4.49 15.24
C GLU A 179 -4.10 5.41 16.43
N HIS A 180 -5.35 5.52 16.91
CA HIS A 180 -5.74 6.41 17.98
C HIS A 180 -5.24 7.85 17.80
N GLY A 181 -5.46 8.41 16.61
CA GLY A 181 -5.05 9.77 16.23
C GLY A 181 -3.56 9.95 15.91
N LYS A 182 -2.73 8.95 16.13
CA LYS A 182 -1.28 8.99 15.86
C LYS A 182 -0.95 8.47 14.47
N LEU A 183 -0.15 9.23 13.72
CA LEU A 183 0.31 8.85 12.39
C LEU A 183 1.44 7.82 12.45
N TYR A 184 1.36 6.83 11.58
CA TYR A 184 2.41 5.85 11.29
C TYR A 184 2.63 5.75 9.79
N MET A 185 3.84 6.07 9.33
CA MET A 185 4.23 5.86 7.94
C MET A 185 4.60 4.39 7.73
N LEU A 186 4.02 3.76 6.73
CA LEU A 186 4.24 2.35 6.44
C LEU A 186 5.23 2.15 5.30
N GLN A 187 5.08 2.91 4.22
CA GLN A 187 5.91 2.80 3.02
C GLN A 187 5.97 4.13 2.29
N THR A 188 7.10 4.38 1.63
CA THR A 188 7.25 5.41 0.61
C THR A 188 8.03 4.86 -0.56
N ARG A 189 7.71 5.33 -1.76
CA ARG A 189 8.42 5.01 -3.00
C ARG A 189 8.24 6.15 -4.00
N ASN A 190 9.12 6.20 -5.01
CA ASN A 190 8.89 7.08 -6.14
C ASN A 190 7.57 6.68 -6.84
N GLY A 191 6.68 7.65 -7.01
CA GLY A 191 5.33 7.40 -7.50
C GLY A 191 5.32 6.98 -8.96
N LYS A 192 4.58 5.89 -9.25
CA LYS A 192 4.25 5.55 -10.64
C LYS A 192 3.32 6.61 -11.19
N ARG A 193 3.51 6.98 -12.46
CA ARG A 193 2.84 8.11 -13.09
C ARG A 193 2.67 7.90 -14.58
N THR A 194 1.75 8.63 -15.19
CA THR A 194 1.61 8.71 -16.64
C THR A 194 2.82 9.39 -17.28
N ALA A 195 3.00 9.21 -18.59
CA ALA A 195 4.04 9.91 -19.34
C ALA A 195 3.87 11.44 -19.29
N GLN A 196 2.63 11.92 -19.36
CA GLN A 196 2.31 13.35 -19.22
C GLN A 196 2.71 13.89 -17.85
N ALA A 197 2.32 13.21 -16.78
CA ALA A 197 2.70 13.58 -15.42
C ALA A 197 4.22 13.54 -15.22
N ALA A 198 4.92 12.56 -15.81
CA ALA A 198 6.37 12.46 -15.71
C ALA A 198 7.09 13.69 -16.29
N LEU A 199 6.66 14.17 -17.46
CA LEU A 199 7.22 15.39 -18.06
C LEU A 199 6.95 16.63 -17.20
N LYS A 200 5.69 16.81 -16.78
CA LYS A 200 5.34 17.94 -15.93
C LYS A 200 6.12 17.96 -14.63
N ILE A 201 6.19 16.83 -13.94
CA ILE A 201 6.92 16.71 -12.67
C ILE A 201 8.41 17.00 -12.87
N ALA A 202 9.03 16.49 -13.94
CA ALA A 202 10.45 16.74 -14.23
C ALA A 202 10.71 18.24 -14.42
N CYS A 203 9.86 18.96 -15.18
CA CYS A 203 9.96 20.42 -15.36
C CYS A 203 9.77 21.16 -14.02
N ASP A 204 8.71 20.81 -13.28
CA ASP A 204 8.42 21.47 -11.99
C ASP A 204 9.55 21.28 -10.98
N LEU A 205 10.22 20.12 -10.95
CA LEU A 205 11.35 19.85 -10.06
C LEU A 205 12.59 20.69 -10.41
N VAL A 206 12.79 21.05 -11.68
CA VAL A 206 13.82 22.01 -12.11
C VAL A 206 13.45 23.41 -11.66
N ASP A 207 12.23 23.85 -11.93
CA ASP A 207 11.75 25.17 -11.55
C ASP A 207 11.76 25.39 -10.02
N GLU A 208 11.52 24.33 -9.26
CA GLU A 208 11.59 24.31 -7.79
C GLU A 208 13.06 24.20 -7.26
N GLY A 209 14.04 24.08 -8.13
CA GLY A 209 15.46 23.97 -7.76
C GLY A 209 15.83 22.64 -7.08
N MET A 210 15.02 21.61 -7.23
CA MET A 210 15.27 20.29 -6.68
C MET A 210 16.14 19.41 -7.58
N ARG A 211 16.16 19.71 -8.89
CA ARG A 211 16.96 18.99 -9.90
C ARG A 211 17.55 19.94 -10.91
N THR A 212 18.65 19.52 -11.56
CA THR A 212 19.15 20.18 -12.76
C THR A 212 18.36 19.72 -13.99
N GLU A 213 18.49 20.44 -15.12
CA GLU A 213 17.87 20.04 -16.38
C GLU A 213 18.33 18.65 -16.83
N GLU A 214 19.63 18.34 -16.70
CA GLU A 214 20.20 17.04 -17.05
C GLU A 214 19.62 15.92 -16.16
N GLU A 215 19.50 16.17 -14.86
CA GLU A 215 18.90 15.22 -13.92
C GLU A 215 17.41 14.98 -14.26
N ALA A 216 16.68 16.02 -14.64
CA ALA A 216 15.28 15.93 -15.01
C ALA A 216 15.09 15.12 -16.31
N VAL A 217 15.93 15.34 -17.32
CA VAL A 217 15.93 14.54 -18.55
C VAL A 217 16.22 13.08 -18.25
N ALA A 218 17.16 12.79 -17.35
CA ALA A 218 17.51 11.42 -16.95
C ALA A 218 16.37 10.68 -16.21
N MET A 219 15.38 11.41 -15.66
CA MET A 219 14.18 10.79 -15.03
C MET A 219 13.18 10.25 -16.05
N ILE A 220 13.24 10.69 -17.29
CA ILE A 220 12.25 10.35 -18.32
C ILE A 220 12.69 9.08 -19.03
N ASP A 221 11.85 8.05 -19.00
CA ASP A 221 12.04 6.85 -19.81
C ASP A 221 11.62 7.16 -21.25
N PRO A 222 12.56 7.11 -22.24
CA PRO A 222 12.24 7.41 -23.63
C PRO A 222 11.11 6.54 -24.21
N ARG A 223 10.96 5.30 -23.74
CA ARG A 223 9.91 4.38 -24.17
C ARG A 223 8.51 4.90 -23.86
N ASN A 224 8.36 5.71 -22.82
CA ASN A 224 7.08 6.29 -22.42
C ASN A 224 6.70 7.51 -23.28
N LEU A 225 7.63 8.11 -24.02
CA LEU A 225 7.36 9.28 -24.86
C LEU A 225 6.50 8.92 -26.07
N ASP A 226 6.58 7.71 -26.58
CA ASP A 226 5.77 7.25 -27.69
C ASP A 226 4.27 7.37 -27.42
N THR A 227 3.85 7.20 -26.15
CA THR A 227 2.45 7.33 -25.75
C THR A 227 1.92 8.74 -25.90
N LEU A 228 2.79 9.76 -25.88
CA LEU A 228 2.43 11.17 -26.03
C LEU A 228 2.27 11.58 -27.51
N LEU A 229 2.74 10.77 -28.44
CA LEU A 229 2.64 10.99 -29.86
C LEU A 229 1.33 10.45 -30.44
N HIS A 230 0.60 9.66 -29.69
CA HIS A 230 -0.68 9.11 -30.13
C HIS A 230 -1.85 10.00 -29.71
N PRO A 231 -2.89 10.10 -30.57
CA PRO A 231 -4.13 10.80 -30.20
C PRO A 231 -4.75 10.18 -28.94
N GLN A 232 -5.19 11.03 -28.03
CA GLN A 232 -5.94 10.62 -26.85
C GLN A 232 -7.42 10.97 -27.06
N PHE A 233 -8.31 10.15 -26.50
CA PHE A 233 -9.72 10.50 -26.48
C PHE A 233 -9.94 11.66 -25.49
N ASP A 234 -10.78 12.61 -25.89
CA ASP A 234 -11.25 13.66 -24.98
C ASP A 234 -11.99 12.99 -23.80
N GLN A 235 -11.66 13.42 -22.59
CA GLN A 235 -12.29 12.93 -21.35
C GLN A 235 -13.63 13.62 -21.11
#